data_b257a4e7a9ad3e9710bda14c24fe5a81
#
_entry.id   b257a4e7a9ad3e9710bda14c24fe5a81
#
_cell.length_a   1.000
_cell.length_b   1.000
_cell.length_c   1.000
_cell.angle_alpha   90.00
_cell.angle_beta   90.00
_cell.angle_gamma   90.00
#
_symmetry.space_group_name_H-M   'P 1'
#
loop_
_entity.id
_entity.type
_entity.pdbx_description
1 polymer ?
#
loop_
_entity_poly.entity_id
_entity_poly.type
_entity_poly.pdbx_seq_one_letter_code
_entity_poly.pdbx_strand_id
1 'polypeptide(L)'
;MDGNGRWAQRRGLARTEGHAAGETALFDAVEGALDIGVRWLTVYAFSTENWKRPADEVRYLMRFNESLLMRRRDELNAKGVRIRFAGRRDWRVPKRVLRRMVESADLTARNRRMTLTMAFNYGGRAEIVDAVRALVADGVPADHVDERAIAKRLYWPDMPSPDLVIRTSGEYRISNFLLWEIAYSELVFTDVLWPDFRREDLFEAVREFQRRERRYGGVDKA
;
A
#
# COMPACT_ATOMS: atom_id res chain seq x y z
N MET A 1 -0.91 -6.16 3.97
CA MET A 1 -0.37 -6.36 5.34
C MET A 1 -1.50 -6.80 6.27
N ASP A 2 -1.97 -8.03 6.14
CA ASP A 2 -3.13 -8.55 6.90
C ASP A 2 -2.69 -9.64 7.89
N GLY A 3 -3.46 -9.83 8.99
CA GLY A 3 -3.19 -10.86 9.99
C GLY A 3 -2.63 -10.37 11.32
N ASN A 4 -2.29 -9.08 11.48
CA ASN A 4 -1.70 -8.54 12.72
C ASN A 4 -2.51 -8.91 13.99
N GLY A 5 -3.84 -8.69 13.95
CA GLY A 5 -4.70 -9.00 15.08
C GLY A 5 -4.81 -10.50 15.38
N ARG A 6 -4.89 -11.33 14.34
CA ARG A 6 -4.92 -12.81 14.47
C ARG A 6 -3.61 -13.36 15.01
N TRP A 7 -2.50 -12.78 14.57
CA TRP A 7 -1.16 -13.12 15.07
C TRP A 7 -1.03 -12.89 16.57
N ALA A 8 -1.45 -11.72 17.06
CA ALA A 8 -1.47 -11.39 18.47
C ALA A 8 -2.41 -12.31 19.26
N GLN A 9 -3.64 -12.53 18.77
CA GLN A 9 -4.63 -13.37 19.42
C GLN A 9 -4.14 -14.81 19.58
N ARG A 10 -3.49 -15.41 18.56
CA ARG A 10 -2.90 -16.75 18.64
C ARG A 10 -1.81 -16.89 19.71
N ARG A 11 -1.25 -15.78 20.17
CA ARG A 11 -0.17 -15.70 21.18
C ARG A 11 -0.65 -15.16 22.53
N GLY A 12 -1.98 -14.94 22.70
CA GLY A 12 -2.53 -14.36 23.92
C GLY A 12 -2.13 -12.90 24.14
N LEU A 13 -1.71 -12.19 23.09
CA LEU A 13 -1.25 -10.81 23.11
C LEU A 13 -2.34 -9.83 22.72
N ALA A 14 -2.20 -8.56 23.13
CA ALA A 14 -3.08 -7.49 22.67
C ALA A 14 -2.93 -7.27 21.16
N ARG A 15 -4.01 -6.90 20.46
CA ARG A 15 -4.01 -6.66 19.01
C ARG A 15 -2.96 -5.63 18.58
N THR A 16 -2.68 -4.65 19.45
CA THR A 16 -1.68 -3.60 19.24
C THR A 16 -0.25 -4.15 19.13
N GLU A 17 0.06 -5.24 19.83
CA GLU A 17 1.37 -5.89 19.75
C GLU A 17 1.59 -6.57 18.40
N GLY A 18 0.52 -7.10 17.78
CA GLY A 18 0.57 -7.59 16.41
C GLY A 18 0.92 -6.47 15.40
N HIS A 19 0.41 -5.26 15.60
CA HIS A 19 0.78 -4.12 14.75
C HIS A 19 2.24 -3.70 14.97
N ALA A 20 2.73 -3.74 16.20
CA ALA A 20 4.13 -3.46 16.50
C ALA A 20 5.07 -4.50 15.87
N ALA A 21 4.74 -5.79 15.98
CA ALA A 21 5.49 -6.87 15.33
C ALA A 21 5.48 -6.75 13.80
N GLY A 22 4.38 -6.27 13.21
CA GLY A 22 4.25 -6.02 11.78
C GLY A 22 5.20 -4.94 11.24
N GLU A 23 5.80 -4.10 12.07
CA GLU A 23 6.87 -3.16 11.67
C GLU A 23 8.09 -3.90 11.15
N THR A 24 8.57 -4.91 11.88
CA THR A 24 9.73 -5.72 11.47
C THR A 24 9.49 -6.37 10.11
N ALA A 25 8.30 -6.94 9.89
CA ALA A 25 7.92 -7.55 8.62
C ALA A 25 7.92 -6.52 7.46
N LEU A 26 7.43 -5.29 7.73
CA LEU A 26 7.44 -4.23 6.72
C LEU A 26 8.86 -3.89 6.27
N PHE A 27 9.80 -3.72 7.21
CA PHE A 27 11.16 -3.33 6.86
C PHE A 27 11.94 -4.47 6.25
N ASP A 28 11.72 -5.71 6.67
CA ASP A 28 12.32 -6.87 6.02
C ASP A 28 11.81 -7.05 4.58
N ALA A 29 10.51 -6.84 4.35
CA ALA A 29 9.95 -6.82 2.99
C ALA A 29 10.49 -5.67 2.13
N VAL A 30 10.70 -4.47 2.70
CA VAL A 30 11.32 -3.33 2.00
C VAL A 30 12.76 -3.65 1.63
N GLU A 31 13.53 -4.23 2.52
CA GLU A 31 14.93 -4.64 2.24
C GLU A 31 14.96 -5.73 1.17
N GLY A 32 14.13 -6.77 1.29
CA GLY A 32 14.02 -7.81 0.28
C GLY A 32 13.63 -7.25 -1.09
N ALA A 33 12.70 -6.29 -1.14
CA ALA A 33 12.33 -5.62 -2.38
C ALA A 33 13.50 -4.82 -3.00
N LEU A 34 14.31 -4.14 -2.17
CA LEU A 34 15.53 -3.45 -2.62
C LEU A 34 16.58 -4.42 -3.15
N ASP A 35 16.73 -5.60 -2.51
CA ASP A 35 17.72 -6.62 -2.88
C ASP A 35 17.44 -7.20 -4.26
N ILE A 36 16.17 -7.39 -4.62
CA ILE A 36 15.76 -7.93 -5.92
C ILE A 36 15.41 -6.84 -6.96
N GLY A 37 15.69 -5.57 -6.66
CA GLY A 37 15.54 -4.46 -7.60
C GLY A 37 14.11 -4.01 -7.89
N VAL A 38 13.16 -4.25 -6.99
CA VAL A 38 11.79 -3.72 -7.08
C VAL A 38 11.84 -2.21 -7.05
N ARG A 39 11.24 -1.55 -8.05
CA ARG A 39 11.23 -0.09 -8.16
C ARG A 39 10.04 0.59 -7.47
N TRP A 40 8.93 -0.13 -7.34
CA TRP A 40 7.70 0.36 -6.72
C TRP A 40 7.15 -0.69 -5.78
N LEU A 41 7.03 -0.34 -4.51
CA LEU A 41 6.39 -1.16 -3.48
C LEU A 41 5.26 -0.35 -2.85
N THR A 42 4.03 -0.85 -2.92
CA THR A 42 2.88 -0.24 -2.26
C THR A 42 2.39 -1.14 -1.14
N VAL A 43 2.22 -0.57 0.05
CA VAL A 43 1.74 -1.30 1.23
C VAL A 43 0.45 -0.70 1.76
N TYR A 44 -0.51 -1.56 2.16
CA TYR A 44 -1.79 -1.14 2.72
C TYR A 44 -1.67 -0.89 4.22
N ALA A 45 -1.36 0.36 4.61
CA ALA A 45 -1.08 0.73 5.99
C ALA A 45 -2.35 0.99 6.82
N PHE A 46 -3.36 1.69 6.24
CA PHE A 46 -4.63 1.99 6.90
C PHE A 46 -5.74 2.22 5.89
N SER A 47 -6.76 1.35 5.90
CA SER A 47 -7.90 1.47 4.99
C SER A 47 -8.98 2.42 5.51
N THR A 48 -9.84 2.92 4.61
CA THR A 48 -11.02 3.71 4.97
C THR A 48 -11.99 2.93 5.87
N GLU A 49 -12.01 1.61 5.76
CA GLU A 49 -12.85 0.74 6.59
C GLU A 49 -12.32 0.61 8.02
N ASN A 50 -11.02 0.84 8.25
CA ASN A 50 -10.41 0.76 9.59
C ASN A 50 -10.93 1.82 10.57
N TRP A 51 -11.56 2.89 10.08
CA TRP A 51 -12.22 3.86 10.94
C TRP A 51 -13.42 3.27 11.73
N LYS A 52 -13.95 2.12 11.31
CA LYS A 52 -15.01 1.39 12.01
C LYS A 52 -14.52 0.54 13.18
N ARG A 53 -13.20 0.44 13.37
CA ARG A 53 -12.61 -0.29 14.50
C ARG A 53 -12.84 0.44 15.82
N PRO A 54 -12.68 -0.23 16.98
CA PRO A 54 -12.73 0.41 18.29
C PRO A 54 -11.84 1.66 18.34
N ALA A 55 -12.33 2.73 19.00
CA ALA A 55 -11.67 4.03 18.97
C ALA A 55 -10.26 4.04 19.59
N ASP A 56 -10.02 3.16 20.55
CA ASP A 56 -8.70 2.94 21.16
C ASP A 56 -7.70 2.30 20.16
N GLU A 57 -8.14 1.30 19.38
CA GLU A 57 -7.33 0.71 18.33
C GLU A 57 -7.00 1.75 17.24
N VAL A 58 -7.99 2.54 16.81
CA VAL A 58 -7.75 3.62 15.83
C VAL A 58 -6.77 4.65 16.37
N ARG A 59 -6.92 5.11 17.60
CA ARG A 59 -5.97 6.04 18.23
C ARG A 59 -4.56 5.48 18.32
N TYR A 60 -4.44 4.18 18.65
CA TYR A 60 -3.16 3.50 18.65
C TYR A 60 -2.53 3.49 17.25
N LEU A 61 -3.28 3.09 16.21
CA LEU A 61 -2.78 3.04 14.85
C LEU A 61 -2.32 4.41 14.33
N MET A 62 -3.01 5.49 14.68
CA MET A 62 -2.57 6.85 14.33
C MET A 62 -1.23 7.20 14.97
N ARG A 63 -1.07 6.91 16.27
CA ARG A 63 0.21 7.14 17.00
C ARG A 63 1.32 6.24 16.48
N PHE A 64 1.01 4.98 16.21
CA PHE A 64 1.96 4.00 15.70
C PHE A 64 2.52 4.44 14.35
N ASN A 65 1.67 4.82 13.38
CA ASN A 65 2.12 5.29 12.08
C ASN A 65 2.94 6.58 12.18
N GLU A 66 2.55 7.54 13.04
CA GLU A 66 3.34 8.74 13.31
C GLU A 66 4.75 8.39 13.82
N SER A 67 4.82 7.51 14.82
CA SER A 67 6.07 7.06 15.42
C SER A 67 6.95 6.26 14.44
N LEU A 68 6.32 5.40 13.63
CA LEU A 68 7.00 4.62 12.59
C LEU A 68 7.74 5.53 11.59
N LEU A 69 7.04 6.56 11.09
CA LEU A 69 7.62 7.54 10.18
C LEU A 69 8.82 8.26 10.81
N MET A 70 8.71 8.63 12.08
CA MET A 70 9.81 9.32 12.79
C MET A 70 11.04 8.43 12.97
N ARG A 71 10.85 7.15 13.26
CA ARG A 71 11.98 6.23 13.52
C ARG A 71 12.68 5.77 12.24
N ARG A 72 11.96 5.65 11.12
CA ARG A 72 12.42 4.90 9.94
C ARG A 72 12.67 5.74 8.70
N ARG A 73 12.17 6.98 8.64
CA ARG A 73 12.33 7.83 7.45
C ARG A 73 13.78 8.10 7.10
N ASP A 74 14.63 8.32 8.10
CA ASP A 74 16.04 8.64 7.88
C ASP A 74 16.81 7.42 7.36
N GLU A 75 16.49 6.22 7.87
CA GLU A 75 17.01 4.96 7.37
C GLU A 75 16.60 4.71 5.91
N LEU A 76 15.31 4.90 5.60
CA LEU A 76 14.81 4.77 4.23
C LEU A 76 15.43 5.80 3.29
N ASN A 77 15.62 7.03 3.78
CA ASN A 77 16.29 8.08 3.02
C ASN A 77 17.74 7.69 2.70
N ALA A 78 18.49 7.19 3.69
CA ALA A 78 19.87 6.73 3.49
C ALA A 78 19.97 5.56 2.50
N LYS A 79 18.95 4.69 2.45
CA LYS A 79 18.84 3.58 1.49
C LYS A 79 18.39 4.02 0.08
N GLY A 80 18.12 5.30 -0.14
CA GLY A 80 17.67 5.85 -1.42
C GLY A 80 16.20 5.53 -1.74
N VAL A 81 15.39 5.25 -0.72
CA VAL A 81 13.95 4.98 -0.86
C VAL A 81 13.16 6.29 -0.82
N ARG A 82 12.32 6.51 -1.83
CA ARG A 82 11.36 7.62 -1.87
C ARG A 82 10.06 7.19 -1.19
N ILE A 83 9.62 7.93 -0.18
CA ILE A 83 8.37 7.66 0.53
C ILE A 83 7.23 8.47 -0.10
N ARG A 84 6.10 7.82 -0.37
CA ARG A 84 4.85 8.44 -0.83
C ARG A 84 3.67 7.94 -0.01
N PHE A 85 2.56 8.70 -0.05
CA PHE A 85 1.32 8.34 0.63
C PHE A 85 0.14 8.47 -0.32
N ALA A 86 -0.61 7.38 -0.53
CA ALA A 86 -1.87 7.36 -1.25
C ALA A 86 -3.04 7.34 -0.26
N GLY A 87 -4.06 8.16 -0.48
CA GLY A 87 -5.28 8.19 0.33
C GLY A 87 -5.73 9.59 0.70
N ARG A 88 -6.88 9.65 1.33
CA ARG A 88 -7.53 10.91 1.71
C ARG A 88 -6.82 11.62 2.85
N ARG A 89 -6.61 12.92 2.70
CA ARG A 89 -6.06 13.81 3.74
C ARG A 89 -7.19 14.59 4.41
N ASP A 90 -8.24 13.88 4.86
CA ASP A 90 -9.40 14.49 5.46
C ASP A 90 -9.23 14.74 6.97
N TRP A 91 -10.26 15.38 7.59
CA TRP A 91 -10.27 15.81 9.00
C TRP A 91 -10.11 14.68 10.02
N ARG A 92 -10.39 13.41 9.64
CA ARG A 92 -10.25 12.24 10.51
C ARG A 92 -8.79 11.92 10.81
N VAL A 93 -7.87 12.24 9.87
CA VAL A 93 -6.45 12.03 10.08
C VAL A 93 -5.88 13.18 10.92
N PRO A 94 -5.28 12.91 12.10
CA PRO A 94 -4.70 13.97 12.94
C PRO A 94 -3.69 14.82 12.18
N LYS A 95 -3.76 16.14 12.34
CA LYS A 95 -2.86 17.10 11.66
C LYS A 95 -1.37 16.78 11.86
N ARG A 96 -0.99 16.25 13.02
CA ARG A 96 0.38 15.83 13.32
C ARG A 96 0.84 14.66 12.41
N VAL A 97 -0.05 13.68 12.16
CA VAL A 97 0.23 12.54 11.25
C VAL A 97 0.43 13.07 9.84
N LEU A 98 -0.50 13.91 9.34
CA LEU A 98 -0.38 14.54 8.02
C LEU A 98 0.93 15.31 7.87
N ARG A 99 1.33 16.08 8.88
CA ARG A 99 2.60 16.81 8.86
C ARG A 99 3.80 15.87 8.73
N ARG A 100 3.85 14.76 9.52
CA ARG A 100 4.92 13.76 9.42
C ARG A 100 4.97 13.07 8.08
N MET A 101 3.81 12.83 7.46
CA MET A 101 3.74 12.28 6.11
C MET A 101 4.36 13.24 5.10
N VAL A 102 4.05 14.53 5.16
CA VAL A 102 4.64 15.57 4.29
C VAL A 102 6.16 15.65 4.52
N GLU A 103 6.60 15.81 5.76
CA GLU A 103 8.02 15.87 6.12
C GLU A 103 8.82 14.66 5.59
N SER A 104 8.24 13.45 5.69
CA SER A 104 8.90 12.23 5.21
C SER A 104 8.94 12.15 3.69
N ALA A 105 7.87 12.58 3.02
CA ALA A 105 7.81 12.62 1.57
C ALA A 105 8.81 13.65 1.00
N ASP A 106 8.88 14.85 1.60
CA ASP A 106 9.79 15.92 1.18
C ASP A 106 11.26 15.55 1.38
N LEU A 107 11.60 14.96 2.56
CA LEU A 107 12.94 14.50 2.86
C LEU A 107 13.45 13.49 1.82
N THR A 108 12.58 12.60 1.37
CA THR A 108 12.93 11.49 0.47
C THR A 108 12.62 11.76 -1.01
N ALA A 109 12.14 12.96 -1.36
CA ALA A 109 11.61 13.30 -2.68
C ALA A 109 12.60 13.06 -3.85
N ARG A 110 13.91 13.21 -3.58
CA ARG A 110 14.97 13.05 -4.58
C ARG A 110 15.47 11.62 -4.75
N ASN A 111 15.05 10.71 -3.90
CA ASN A 111 15.46 9.31 -3.94
C ASN A 111 14.86 8.59 -5.15
N ARG A 112 15.62 7.65 -5.72
CA ARG A 112 15.27 6.97 -6.98
C ARG A 112 15.51 5.45 -6.98
N ARG A 113 16.05 4.89 -5.89
CA ARG A 113 16.35 3.45 -5.82
C ARG A 113 15.05 2.63 -5.79
N MET A 114 14.08 3.05 -4.97
CA MET A 114 12.74 2.47 -4.88
C MET A 114 11.75 3.53 -4.41
N THR A 115 10.50 3.46 -4.87
CA THR A 115 9.39 4.22 -4.31
C THR A 115 8.58 3.30 -3.40
N LEU A 116 8.50 3.65 -2.10
CA LEU A 116 7.62 3.03 -1.13
C LEU A 116 6.36 3.89 -1.00
N THR A 117 5.22 3.38 -1.47
CA THR A 117 3.92 4.05 -1.31
C THR A 117 3.16 3.42 -0.15
N MET A 118 2.84 4.22 0.86
CA MET A 118 1.99 3.80 1.96
C MET A 118 0.54 4.22 1.66
N ALA A 119 -0.33 3.25 1.36
CA ALA A 119 -1.77 3.49 1.23
C ALA A 119 -2.36 3.70 2.64
N PHE A 120 -2.64 4.97 2.99
CA PHE A 120 -3.06 5.41 4.31
C PHE A 120 -4.35 6.23 4.21
N ASN A 121 -5.35 5.90 5.01
CA ASN A 121 -6.73 6.39 4.86
C ASN A 121 -7.22 6.19 3.41
N TYR A 122 -6.88 5.02 2.88
CA TYR A 122 -7.04 4.66 1.47
C TYR A 122 -8.23 3.70 1.27
N GLY A 123 -8.87 3.80 0.13
CA GLY A 123 -9.83 2.85 -0.40
C GLY A 123 -10.05 3.11 -1.89
N GLY A 124 -9.92 2.09 -2.75
CA GLY A 124 -9.98 2.26 -4.19
C GLY A 124 -11.31 2.82 -4.69
N ARG A 125 -12.44 2.44 -4.07
CA ARG A 125 -13.74 3.08 -4.38
C ARG A 125 -13.73 4.57 -4.06
N ALA A 126 -13.12 4.97 -2.94
CA ALA A 126 -13.01 6.37 -2.56
C ALA A 126 -12.11 7.14 -3.52
N GLU A 127 -11.00 6.56 -3.95
CA GLU A 127 -10.08 7.14 -4.92
C GLU A 127 -10.77 7.39 -6.27
N ILE A 128 -11.49 6.40 -6.80
CA ILE A 128 -12.25 6.55 -8.05
C ILE A 128 -13.30 7.67 -7.92
N VAL A 129 -14.04 7.71 -6.80
CA VAL A 129 -15.02 8.78 -6.55
C VAL A 129 -14.34 10.15 -6.49
N ASP A 130 -13.18 10.25 -5.87
CA ASP A 130 -12.43 11.51 -5.78
C ASP A 130 -11.87 11.93 -7.16
N ALA A 131 -11.43 10.98 -7.98
CA ALA A 131 -11.02 11.25 -9.36
C ALA A 131 -12.18 11.76 -10.22
N VAL A 132 -13.37 11.14 -10.11
CA VAL A 132 -14.60 11.59 -10.80
C VAL A 132 -15.01 12.99 -10.32
N ARG A 133 -14.97 13.26 -9.02
CA ARG A 133 -15.25 14.60 -8.47
C ARG A 133 -14.32 15.66 -9.01
N ALA A 134 -13.04 15.33 -9.17
CA ALA A 134 -12.07 16.24 -9.76
C ALA A 134 -12.40 16.53 -11.24
N LEU A 135 -12.81 15.50 -12.03
CA LEU A 135 -13.26 15.69 -13.41
C LEU A 135 -14.46 16.64 -13.50
N VAL A 136 -15.45 16.44 -12.62
CA VAL A 136 -16.64 17.29 -12.56
C VAL A 136 -16.27 18.72 -12.14
N ALA A 137 -15.41 18.88 -11.14
CA ALA A 137 -14.97 20.20 -10.67
C ALA A 137 -14.16 20.97 -11.74
N ASP A 138 -13.38 20.24 -12.57
CA ASP A 138 -12.62 20.80 -13.70
C ASP A 138 -13.52 21.10 -14.91
N GLY A 139 -14.82 20.80 -14.88
CA GLY A 139 -15.75 21.00 -15.97
C GLY A 139 -15.47 20.12 -17.21
N VAL A 140 -14.89 18.94 -17.02
CA VAL A 140 -14.58 18.03 -18.13
C VAL A 140 -15.88 17.51 -18.76
N PRO A 141 -16.12 17.72 -20.08
CA PRO A 141 -17.30 17.22 -20.77
C PRO A 141 -17.40 15.69 -20.69
N ALA A 142 -18.62 15.16 -20.65
CA ALA A 142 -18.85 13.72 -20.46
C ALA A 142 -18.21 12.84 -21.56
N ASP A 143 -18.18 13.32 -22.80
CA ASP A 143 -17.54 12.67 -23.95
C ASP A 143 -15.99 12.69 -23.91
N HIS A 144 -15.41 13.49 -23.02
CA HIS A 144 -13.96 13.54 -22.75
C HIS A 144 -13.58 12.73 -21.51
N VAL A 145 -14.54 12.10 -20.82
CA VAL A 145 -14.28 11.23 -19.67
C VAL A 145 -13.97 9.82 -20.17
N ASP A 146 -12.69 9.51 -20.27
CA ASP A 146 -12.16 8.19 -20.62
C ASP A 146 -11.31 7.61 -19.47
N GLU A 147 -10.80 6.40 -19.62
CA GLU A 147 -9.93 5.75 -18.63
C GLU A 147 -8.69 6.58 -18.33
N ARG A 148 -8.12 7.25 -19.33
CA ARG A 148 -6.94 8.11 -19.19
C ARG A 148 -7.26 9.36 -18.39
N ALA A 149 -8.44 9.96 -18.58
CA ALA A 149 -8.89 11.11 -17.81
C ALA A 149 -9.07 10.77 -16.33
N ILE A 150 -9.59 9.58 -16.00
CA ILE A 150 -9.70 9.07 -14.65
C ILE A 150 -8.31 8.79 -14.07
N ALA A 151 -7.47 8.02 -14.78
CA ALA A 151 -6.14 7.63 -14.32
C ALA A 151 -5.26 8.84 -13.96
N LYS A 152 -5.37 9.93 -14.71
CA LYS A 152 -4.66 11.20 -14.42
C LYS A 152 -5.10 11.89 -13.13
N ARG A 153 -6.21 11.47 -12.53
CA ARG A 153 -6.78 12.06 -11.30
C ARG A 153 -6.79 11.11 -10.12
N LEU A 154 -6.21 9.92 -10.26
CA LEU A 154 -5.91 9.06 -9.13
C LEU A 154 -4.89 9.72 -8.20
N TYR A 155 -4.75 9.23 -7.00
CA TYR A 155 -3.87 9.86 -5.99
C TYR A 155 -2.40 9.93 -6.44
N TRP A 156 -1.96 8.99 -7.28
CA TRP A 156 -0.62 8.98 -7.88
C TRP A 156 -0.66 8.61 -9.36
N PRO A 157 -0.95 9.59 -10.25
CA PRO A 157 -1.10 9.34 -11.70
C PRO A 157 0.16 8.81 -12.39
N ASP A 158 1.33 9.00 -11.78
CA ASP A 158 2.63 8.53 -12.28
C ASP A 158 3.05 7.18 -11.68
N MET A 159 2.22 6.57 -10.83
CA MET A 159 2.46 5.22 -10.32
C MET A 159 2.12 4.20 -11.41
N PRO A 160 3.06 3.31 -11.78
CA PRO A 160 2.74 2.25 -12.72
C PRO A 160 1.74 1.26 -12.09
N SER A 161 0.92 0.64 -12.93
CA SER A 161 0.09 -0.48 -12.47
C SER A 161 0.99 -1.57 -11.89
N PRO A 162 0.69 -2.11 -10.71
CA PRO A 162 1.49 -3.14 -10.10
C PRO A 162 1.38 -4.45 -10.90
N ASP A 163 2.52 -5.12 -11.11
CA ASP A 163 2.56 -6.42 -11.76
C ASP A 163 2.05 -7.53 -10.85
N LEU A 164 2.32 -7.41 -9.54
CA LEU A 164 2.05 -8.42 -8.53
C LEU A 164 1.39 -7.81 -7.31
N VAL A 165 0.32 -8.43 -6.82
CA VAL A 165 -0.30 -8.17 -5.52
C VAL A 165 -0.13 -9.39 -4.64
N ILE A 166 0.46 -9.20 -3.46
CA ILE A 166 0.62 -10.25 -2.45
C ILE A 166 -0.35 -9.94 -1.30
N ARG A 167 -1.20 -10.89 -0.94
CA ARG A 167 -2.03 -10.80 0.24
C ARG A 167 -1.70 -11.89 1.24
N THR A 168 -1.40 -11.46 2.45
CA THR A 168 -1.09 -12.33 3.60
C THR A 168 -2.35 -12.81 4.32
N SER A 169 -2.20 -13.82 5.16
CA SER A 169 -3.19 -14.31 6.14
C SER A 169 -4.32 -15.20 5.61
N GLY A 170 -4.15 -15.84 4.44
CA GLY A 170 -5.11 -16.81 3.90
C GLY A 170 -6.44 -16.18 3.46
N GLU A 171 -6.45 -14.89 3.11
CA GLU A 171 -7.64 -14.17 2.69
C GLU A 171 -7.65 -13.96 1.18
N TYR A 172 -8.61 -14.53 0.48
CA TYR A 172 -8.71 -14.55 -0.99
C TYR A 172 -9.61 -13.42 -1.51
N ARG A 173 -9.26 -12.17 -1.17
CA ARG A 173 -9.94 -10.94 -1.62
C ARG A 173 -9.01 -9.75 -1.60
N ILE A 174 -9.27 -8.71 -2.41
CA ILE A 174 -8.42 -7.51 -2.51
C ILE A 174 -8.79 -6.39 -1.52
N SER A 175 -9.95 -6.49 -0.87
CA SER A 175 -10.41 -5.57 0.19
C SER A 175 -10.29 -4.09 -0.16
N ASN A 176 -10.80 -3.69 -1.33
CA ASN A 176 -10.82 -2.30 -1.76
C ASN A 176 -9.41 -1.67 -1.96
N PHE A 177 -8.39 -2.51 -2.20
CA PHE A 177 -7.01 -2.07 -2.41
C PHE A 177 -6.72 -1.86 -3.89
N LEU A 178 -6.27 -0.65 -4.27
CA LEU A 178 -5.81 -0.27 -5.61
C LEU A 178 -6.72 -0.77 -6.76
N LEU A 179 -8.06 -0.59 -6.63
CA LEU A 179 -9.05 -1.21 -7.53
C LEU A 179 -8.82 -0.90 -9.00
N TRP A 180 -8.39 0.32 -9.29
CA TRP A 180 -8.11 0.74 -10.66
C TRP A 180 -6.79 0.16 -11.16
N GLU A 181 -5.77 0.24 -10.35
CA GLU A 181 -4.39 -0.05 -10.72
C GLU A 181 -4.11 -1.55 -10.86
N ILE A 182 -4.83 -2.41 -10.09
CA ILE A 182 -4.59 -3.86 -10.08
C ILE A 182 -5.42 -4.65 -11.08
N ALA A 183 -6.10 -3.97 -12.00
CA ALA A 183 -7.03 -4.60 -12.96
C ALA A 183 -6.38 -5.77 -13.74
N TYR A 184 -5.07 -5.70 -13.98
CA TYR A 184 -4.29 -6.74 -14.70
C TYR A 184 -3.14 -7.29 -13.86
N SER A 185 -3.13 -7.08 -12.55
CA SER A 185 -2.10 -7.62 -11.66
C SER A 185 -2.27 -9.11 -11.43
N GLU A 186 -1.16 -9.83 -11.34
CA GLU A 186 -1.16 -11.18 -10.80
C GLU A 186 -1.40 -11.15 -9.30
N LEU A 187 -2.17 -12.12 -8.78
CA LEU A 187 -2.49 -12.20 -7.36
C LEU A 187 -1.82 -13.43 -6.74
N VAL A 188 -1.09 -13.23 -5.67
CA VAL A 188 -0.52 -14.30 -4.83
C VAL A 188 -1.11 -14.17 -3.43
N PHE A 189 -1.65 -15.27 -2.94
CA PHE A 189 -2.22 -15.37 -1.59
C PHE A 189 -1.37 -16.31 -0.76
N THR A 190 -1.01 -15.89 0.47
CA THR A 190 -0.25 -16.71 1.40
C THR A 190 -0.94 -16.78 2.76
N ASP A 191 -0.84 -17.93 3.43
CA ASP A 191 -1.40 -18.15 4.77
C ASP A 191 -0.57 -17.48 5.87
N VAL A 192 0.65 -17.04 5.54
CA VAL A 192 1.54 -16.35 6.48
C VAL A 192 0.86 -15.09 7.02
N LEU A 193 0.80 -14.93 8.34
CA LEU A 193 0.30 -13.72 8.97
C LEU A 193 1.34 -12.61 8.84
N TRP A 194 0.90 -11.36 8.58
CA TRP A 194 1.82 -10.28 8.29
C TRP A 194 3.01 -10.12 9.26
N PRO A 195 2.87 -10.23 10.59
CA PRO A 195 4.02 -10.13 11.49
C PRO A 195 5.08 -11.22 11.33
N ASP A 196 4.71 -12.37 10.74
CA ASP A 196 5.63 -13.47 10.45
C ASP A 196 6.14 -13.45 9.00
N PHE A 197 5.64 -12.55 8.13
CA PHE A 197 6.06 -12.39 6.75
C PHE A 197 7.51 -11.88 6.69
N ARG A 198 8.33 -12.51 5.86
CA ARG A 198 9.76 -12.18 5.67
C ARG A 198 10.07 -11.97 4.19
N ARG A 199 11.29 -11.49 3.92
CA ARG A 199 11.79 -11.31 2.55
C ARG A 199 11.78 -12.61 1.74
N GLU A 200 11.95 -13.76 2.38
CA GLU A 200 11.87 -15.07 1.76
C GLU A 200 10.47 -15.33 1.17
N ASP A 201 9.41 -14.94 1.89
CA ASP A 201 8.02 -15.05 1.41
C ASP A 201 7.78 -14.11 0.21
N LEU A 202 8.37 -12.90 0.25
CA LEU A 202 8.36 -11.99 -0.90
C LEU A 202 9.06 -12.62 -2.10
N PHE A 203 10.23 -13.20 -1.91
CA PHE A 203 10.99 -13.84 -2.99
C PHE A 203 10.23 -15.03 -3.57
N GLU A 204 9.55 -15.82 -2.75
CA GLU A 204 8.73 -16.93 -3.24
C GLU A 204 7.54 -16.43 -4.06
N ALA A 205 6.85 -15.40 -3.61
CA ALA A 205 5.76 -14.78 -4.37
C ALA A 205 6.24 -14.21 -5.73
N VAL A 206 7.44 -13.63 -5.76
CA VAL A 206 8.05 -13.15 -7.02
C VAL A 206 8.45 -14.32 -7.93
N ARG A 207 8.98 -15.42 -7.39
CA ARG A 207 9.27 -16.63 -8.19
C ARG A 207 7.99 -17.24 -8.77
N GLU A 208 6.91 -17.28 -7.98
CA GLU A 208 5.61 -17.74 -8.46
C GLU A 208 5.12 -16.86 -9.62
N PHE A 209 5.19 -15.53 -9.46
CA PHE A 209 4.86 -14.57 -10.50
C PHE A 209 5.68 -14.81 -11.78
N GLN A 210 6.99 -15.01 -11.67
CA GLN A 210 7.89 -15.23 -12.81
C GLN A 210 7.62 -16.52 -13.58
N ARG A 211 7.00 -17.53 -12.95
CA ARG A 211 6.61 -18.80 -13.59
C ARG A 211 5.31 -18.70 -14.39
N ARG A 212 4.51 -17.63 -14.17
CA ARG A 212 3.21 -17.45 -14.83
C ARG A 212 3.39 -16.86 -16.22
N GLU A 213 2.71 -17.43 -17.21
CA GLU A 213 2.56 -16.81 -18.52
C GLU A 213 1.46 -15.75 -18.48
N ARG A 214 1.82 -14.51 -18.81
CA ARG A 214 0.88 -13.37 -18.84
C ARG A 214 0.27 -13.22 -20.24
N ARG A 215 -1.01 -13.50 -20.36
CA ARG A 215 -1.78 -13.37 -21.61
C ARG A 215 -2.73 -12.16 -21.48
N TYR A 216 -2.36 -11.03 -22.05
CA TYR A 216 -3.18 -9.81 -22.07
C TYR A 216 -4.28 -9.88 -23.15
N GLY A 217 -5.16 -10.91 -23.11
CA GLY A 217 -6.24 -11.10 -24.11
C GLY A 217 -5.76 -11.48 -25.52
N GLY A 218 -4.46 -11.68 -25.73
CA GLY A 218 -3.89 -12.17 -26.97
C GLY A 218 -3.97 -13.69 -27.09
N VAL A 219 -4.22 -14.20 -28.29
CA VAL A 219 -4.05 -15.62 -28.62
C VAL A 219 -2.69 -15.79 -29.22
N ASP A 220 -1.85 -16.67 -28.65
CA ASP A 220 -0.60 -17.06 -29.28
C ASP A 220 -0.94 -17.60 -30.67
N LYS A 221 -0.37 -17.02 -31.70
CA LYS A 221 -0.43 -17.62 -33.04
C LYS A 221 0.36 -18.93 -32.97
N ALA A 222 -0.36 -20.04 -33.12
CA ALA A 222 0.21 -21.37 -33.25
C ALA A 222 1.19 -21.46 -34.44
#